data_3f82e3640a5a09e6ddb66db358eb4c36
#
_entry.id   3f82e3640a5a09e6ddb66db358eb4c36
#
_cell.length_a   1.000
_cell.length_b   1.000
_cell.length_c   1.000
_cell.angle_alpha   90.00
_cell.angle_beta   90.00
_cell.angle_gamma   90.00
#
_symmetry.space_group_name_H-M   'P 1'
#
loop_
_entity.id
_entity.type
_entity.pdbx_description
1 polymer ?
#
loop_
_entity_poly.entity_id
_entity_poly.type
_entity_poly.pdbx_seq_one_letter_code
_entity_poly.pdbx_strand_id
1 'polypeptide(L)'
;MTVKLISITPDAEQTMAYIARVSNPANQDSENYAGLLRYCIKHNHWSVFEQSSMSLEIETNRGIAAQILRHRSFTFQEFSQRYADSSLLSDYIPVPDLRRQDTKNRQNSIDDIGEYEKLGLQSKIQEHFAHSMRLYKELLDHGVAKECARFVLPLATPTRIYMTGSCRSWIHYINLRSANGTQKEHMDIALACKEVFKKQFPTVAEALEWK
;
A
#
# COMPACT_ATOMS: atom_id res chain seq x y z
N MET A 1 -3.67 8.15 5.99
CA MET A 1 -3.49 7.03 5.04
C MET A 1 -4.50 5.97 5.40
N THR A 2 -5.22 5.42 4.44
CA THR A 2 -6.25 4.40 4.66
C THR A 2 -6.06 3.23 3.71
N VAL A 3 -6.46 2.03 4.14
CA VAL A 3 -6.46 0.81 3.33
C VAL A 3 -7.83 0.16 3.46
N LYS A 4 -8.44 -0.17 2.31
CA LYS A 4 -9.79 -0.74 2.26
C LYS A 4 -9.84 -1.92 1.29
N LEU A 5 -10.52 -2.99 1.69
CA LEU A 5 -10.81 -4.13 0.81
C LEU A 5 -11.78 -3.70 -0.30
N ILE A 6 -11.46 -4.00 -1.54
CA ILE A 6 -12.32 -3.80 -2.71
C ILE A 6 -12.89 -5.13 -3.18
N SER A 7 -12.04 -6.13 -3.36
CA SER A 7 -12.48 -7.46 -3.79
C SER A 7 -11.49 -8.54 -3.35
N ILE A 8 -11.99 -9.76 -3.28
CA ILE A 8 -11.21 -10.97 -3.02
C ILE A 8 -11.85 -12.13 -3.79
N THR A 9 -11.04 -13.12 -4.16
CA THR A 9 -11.56 -14.40 -4.68
C THR A 9 -12.56 -15.01 -3.68
N PRO A 10 -13.79 -15.38 -4.10
CA PRO A 10 -14.76 -16.01 -3.22
C PRO A 10 -14.17 -17.26 -2.55
N ASP A 11 -14.45 -17.46 -1.26
CA ASP A 11 -13.96 -18.59 -0.46
C ASP A 11 -12.47 -18.87 -0.67
N ALA A 12 -11.66 -17.80 -0.65
CA ALA A 12 -10.30 -17.74 -1.14
C ALA A 12 -9.40 -18.88 -0.63
N GLU A 13 -9.44 -19.19 0.67
CA GLU A 13 -8.61 -20.24 1.27
C GLU A 13 -9.08 -21.64 0.84
N GLN A 14 -10.38 -21.86 0.80
CA GLN A 14 -10.97 -23.13 0.34
C GLN A 14 -10.69 -23.32 -1.16
N THR A 15 -10.84 -22.26 -1.98
CA THR A 15 -10.54 -22.28 -3.40
C THR A 15 -9.08 -22.65 -3.67
N MET A 16 -8.12 -22.05 -2.95
CA MET A 16 -6.70 -22.41 -3.06
C MET A 16 -6.46 -23.88 -2.74
N ALA A 17 -7.08 -24.41 -1.68
CA ALA A 17 -6.92 -25.81 -1.29
C ALA A 17 -7.58 -26.78 -2.28
N TYR A 18 -8.75 -26.44 -2.82
CA TYR A 18 -9.41 -27.18 -3.89
C TYR A 18 -8.50 -27.32 -5.11
N ILE A 19 -7.94 -26.22 -5.59
CA ILE A 19 -7.03 -26.20 -6.74
C ILE A 19 -5.74 -26.97 -6.43
N ALA A 20 -5.18 -26.82 -5.22
CA ALA A 20 -3.98 -27.56 -4.82
C ALA A 20 -4.16 -29.09 -4.86
N ARG A 21 -5.38 -29.59 -4.74
CA ARG A 21 -5.73 -31.01 -4.78
C ARG A 21 -6.02 -31.55 -6.19
N VAL A 22 -5.70 -30.80 -7.24
CA VAL A 22 -5.93 -31.20 -8.64
C VAL A 22 -5.41 -32.62 -8.97
N SER A 23 -4.33 -33.06 -8.34
CA SER A 23 -3.77 -34.40 -8.49
C SER A 23 -4.30 -35.44 -7.49
N ASN A 24 -5.29 -35.07 -6.67
CA ASN A 24 -5.97 -35.95 -5.71
C ASN A 24 -7.49 -35.74 -5.75
N PRO A 25 -8.16 -36.16 -6.84
CA PRO A 25 -9.57 -35.88 -7.09
C PRO A 25 -10.51 -36.41 -5.97
N ALA A 26 -10.16 -37.52 -5.35
CA ALA A 26 -10.96 -38.12 -4.28
C ALA A 26 -11.07 -37.22 -3.02
N ASN A 27 -10.13 -36.30 -2.84
CA ASN A 27 -10.10 -35.39 -1.70
C ASN A 27 -10.26 -33.92 -2.13
N GLN A 28 -10.55 -33.64 -3.40
CA GLN A 28 -10.57 -32.29 -3.93
C GLN A 28 -11.62 -31.40 -3.23
N ASP A 29 -12.79 -31.96 -2.97
CA ASP A 29 -13.91 -31.28 -2.30
C ASP A 29 -13.85 -31.32 -0.75
N SER A 30 -12.72 -31.78 -0.18
CA SER A 30 -12.61 -31.88 1.28
C SER A 30 -12.65 -30.50 1.94
N GLU A 31 -13.54 -30.35 2.91
CA GLU A 31 -13.68 -29.12 3.72
C GLU A 31 -12.47 -28.86 4.64
N ASN A 32 -11.63 -29.87 4.88
CA ASN A 32 -10.41 -29.71 5.69
C ASN A 32 -9.28 -29.08 4.89
N TYR A 33 -9.43 -27.81 4.53
CA TYR A 33 -8.44 -27.05 3.76
C TYR A 33 -7.31 -26.45 4.62
N ALA A 34 -7.59 -26.11 5.88
CA ALA A 34 -6.65 -25.40 6.75
C ALA A 34 -5.33 -26.18 6.96
N GLY A 35 -5.42 -27.50 7.18
CA GLY A 35 -4.24 -28.36 7.33
C GLY A 35 -3.35 -28.37 6.11
N LEU A 36 -3.94 -28.38 4.90
CA LEU A 36 -3.20 -28.33 3.63
C LEU A 36 -2.48 -26.99 3.45
N LEU A 37 -3.16 -25.87 3.71
CA LEU A 37 -2.54 -24.54 3.56
C LEU A 37 -1.37 -24.34 4.54
N ARG A 38 -1.50 -24.79 5.81
CA ARG A 38 -0.41 -24.79 6.79
C ARG A 38 0.77 -25.64 6.32
N TYR A 39 0.50 -26.84 5.78
CA TYR A 39 1.52 -27.71 5.20
C TYR A 39 2.25 -27.02 4.04
N CYS A 40 1.51 -26.40 3.11
CA CYS A 40 2.08 -25.68 1.96
C CYS A 40 3.02 -24.53 2.40
N ILE A 41 2.62 -23.74 3.40
CA ILE A 41 3.46 -22.67 3.95
C ILE A 41 4.73 -23.25 4.59
N LYS A 42 4.57 -24.26 5.46
CA LYS A 42 5.69 -24.91 6.15
C LYS A 42 6.73 -25.47 5.19
N HIS A 43 6.31 -25.99 4.04
CA HIS A 43 7.17 -26.62 3.05
C HIS A 43 7.49 -25.71 1.84
N ASN A 44 7.15 -24.42 1.91
CA ASN A 44 7.42 -23.43 0.85
C ASN A 44 6.77 -23.77 -0.52
N HIS A 45 5.60 -24.40 -0.51
CA HIS A 45 4.83 -24.70 -1.71
C HIS A 45 4.01 -23.47 -2.14
N TRP A 46 4.69 -22.45 -2.66
CA TRP A 46 4.11 -21.12 -2.90
C TRP A 46 3.15 -21.04 -4.09
N SER A 47 3.19 -21.97 -5.04
CA SER A 47 2.32 -21.95 -6.23
C SER A 47 0.82 -21.99 -5.90
N VAL A 48 0.46 -22.63 -4.79
CA VAL A 48 -0.93 -22.70 -4.30
C VAL A 48 -1.49 -21.30 -4.03
N PHE A 49 -0.67 -20.40 -3.47
CA PHE A 49 -1.04 -19.04 -3.09
C PHE A 49 -1.09 -18.05 -4.27
N GLU A 50 -0.80 -18.50 -5.47
CA GLU A 50 -1.06 -17.74 -6.70
C GLU A 50 -2.51 -17.89 -7.20
N GLN A 51 -3.27 -18.85 -6.67
CA GLN A 51 -4.60 -19.22 -7.17
C GLN A 51 -5.74 -18.39 -6.56
N SER A 52 -5.44 -17.43 -5.71
CA SER A 52 -6.40 -16.48 -5.15
C SER A 52 -5.83 -15.08 -5.17
N SER A 53 -6.67 -14.09 -5.39
CA SER A 53 -6.28 -12.69 -5.50
C SER A 53 -7.10 -11.79 -4.56
N MET A 54 -6.50 -10.65 -4.18
CA MET A 54 -7.14 -9.61 -3.40
C MET A 54 -6.79 -8.24 -3.98
N SER A 55 -7.78 -7.34 -4.03
CA SER A 55 -7.63 -5.95 -4.46
C SER A 55 -7.90 -5.02 -3.29
N LEU A 56 -6.96 -4.10 -3.03
CA LEU A 56 -7.08 -3.08 -2.01
C LEU A 56 -7.09 -1.67 -2.62
N GLU A 57 -7.89 -0.78 -2.04
CA GLU A 57 -7.78 0.66 -2.20
C GLU A 57 -6.81 1.20 -1.14
N ILE A 58 -5.85 1.99 -1.57
CA ILE A 58 -4.82 2.60 -0.71
C ILE A 58 -4.82 4.10 -0.94
N GLU A 59 -5.14 4.88 0.10
CA GLU A 59 -4.99 6.33 0.09
C GLU A 59 -3.65 6.71 0.70
N THR A 60 -2.84 7.42 -0.06
CA THR A 60 -1.48 7.81 0.31
C THR A 60 -1.08 9.11 -0.39
N ASN A 61 0.20 9.40 -0.50
CA ASN A 61 0.74 10.51 -1.27
C ASN A 61 1.57 10.02 -2.47
N ARG A 62 1.86 10.93 -3.40
CA ARG A 62 2.61 10.62 -4.64
C ARG A 62 4.01 10.05 -4.38
N GLY A 63 4.68 10.50 -3.32
CA GLY A 63 6.02 10.01 -2.96
C GLY A 63 6.02 8.54 -2.54
N ILE A 64 5.05 8.13 -1.73
CA ILE A 64 4.87 6.74 -1.29
C ILE A 64 4.29 5.88 -2.41
N ALA A 65 3.34 6.41 -3.18
CA ALA A 65 2.79 5.75 -4.36
C ALA A 65 3.90 5.29 -5.32
N ALA A 66 4.86 6.15 -5.61
CA ALA A 66 5.99 5.83 -6.47
C ALA A 66 6.83 4.64 -5.96
N GLN A 67 6.89 4.42 -4.64
CA GLN A 67 7.56 3.25 -4.06
C GLN A 67 6.68 1.98 -4.18
N ILE A 68 5.37 2.09 -3.96
CA ILE A 68 4.41 0.99 -4.06
C ILE A 68 4.35 0.46 -5.49
N LEU A 69 4.27 1.34 -6.48
CA LEU A 69 4.20 0.99 -7.92
C LEU A 69 5.42 0.22 -8.44
N ARG A 70 6.52 0.13 -7.69
CA ARG A 70 7.69 -0.68 -8.05
C ARG A 70 7.51 -2.18 -7.80
N HIS A 71 6.44 -2.61 -7.13
CA HIS A 71 6.15 -4.03 -6.87
C HIS A 71 5.54 -4.70 -8.10
N ARG A 72 6.39 -5.32 -8.95
CA ARG A 72 6.02 -5.86 -10.27
C ARG A 72 5.07 -7.06 -10.24
N SER A 73 4.91 -7.71 -9.08
CA SER A 73 3.96 -8.84 -8.92
C SER A 73 2.51 -8.39 -8.70
N PHE A 74 2.23 -7.09 -8.83
CA PHE A 74 0.92 -6.50 -8.71
C PHE A 74 0.52 -5.74 -9.96
N THR A 75 -0.79 -5.56 -10.13
CA THR A 75 -1.38 -4.62 -11.07
C THR A 75 -1.94 -3.42 -10.33
N PHE A 76 -1.91 -2.26 -10.98
CA PHE A 76 -2.26 -1.00 -10.33
C PHE A 76 -3.17 -0.15 -11.20
N GLN A 77 -4.07 0.58 -10.53
CA GLN A 77 -4.76 1.72 -11.08
C GLN A 77 -4.57 2.89 -10.11
N GLU A 78 -4.01 3.99 -10.57
CA GLU A 78 -3.77 5.17 -9.75
C GLU A 78 -4.60 6.35 -10.23
N PHE A 79 -5.03 7.21 -9.29
CA PHE A 79 -5.69 8.48 -9.60
C PHE A 79 -4.86 9.32 -10.57
N SER A 80 -5.44 9.63 -11.73
CA SER A 80 -4.74 10.32 -12.81
C SER A 80 -4.86 11.84 -12.71
N GLN A 81 -3.80 12.50 -12.29
CA GLN A 81 -3.69 13.97 -12.31
C GLN A 81 -3.64 14.60 -13.72
N ARG A 82 -3.57 13.79 -14.78
CA ARG A 82 -3.73 14.27 -16.16
C ARG A 82 -5.19 14.44 -16.52
N TYR A 83 -6.04 13.56 -15.99
CA TYR A 83 -7.47 13.50 -16.31
C TYR A 83 -8.31 14.29 -15.31
N ALA A 84 -8.06 14.11 -14.01
CA ALA A 84 -8.85 14.65 -12.92
C ALA A 84 -8.12 15.76 -12.17
N ASP A 85 -8.88 16.70 -11.61
CA ASP A 85 -8.38 17.72 -10.72
C ASP A 85 -7.94 17.08 -9.39
N SER A 86 -6.75 17.42 -8.92
CA SER A 86 -6.18 16.89 -7.67
C SER A 86 -7.01 17.29 -6.44
N SER A 87 -7.74 18.39 -6.50
CA SER A 87 -8.64 18.84 -5.42
C SER A 87 -9.81 17.88 -5.15
N LEU A 88 -10.16 17.00 -6.10
CA LEU A 88 -11.16 15.94 -5.91
C LEU A 88 -10.78 14.92 -4.83
N LEU A 89 -9.49 14.75 -4.55
CA LEU A 89 -9.02 13.91 -3.44
C LEU A 89 -8.88 14.70 -2.14
N SER A 90 -8.36 15.91 -2.22
CA SER A 90 -8.21 16.80 -1.07
C SER A 90 -7.80 18.21 -1.53
N ASP A 91 -8.40 19.23 -0.93
CA ASP A 91 -7.97 20.63 -1.06
C ASP A 91 -6.76 20.96 -0.17
N TYR A 92 -6.33 20.01 0.65
CA TYR A 92 -5.24 20.15 1.59
C TYR A 92 -4.17 19.07 1.37
N ILE A 93 -2.89 19.49 1.37
CA ILE A 93 -1.75 18.58 1.30
C ILE A 93 -1.22 18.39 2.72
N PRO A 94 -1.30 17.18 3.30
CA PRO A 94 -0.83 16.91 4.64
C PRO A 94 0.68 17.15 4.78
N VAL A 95 1.08 17.84 5.83
CA VAL A 95 2.50 18.02 6.17
C VAL A 95 3.05 16.68 6.65
N PRO A 96 4.21 16.24 6.14
CA PRO A 96 4.82 14.99 6.55
C PRO A 96 5.32 15.05 8.00
N ASP A 97 5.36 13.90 8.65
CA ASP A 97 6.08 13.76 9.92
C ASP A 97 7.58 13.89 9.69
N LEU A 98 8.21 14.87 10.37
CA LEU A 98 9.62 15.19 10.16
C LEU A 98 10.50 14.37 11.10
N ARG A 99 11.52 13.74 10.53
CA ARG A 99 12.50 12.92 11.25
C ARG A 99 13.91 13.26 10.75
N ARG A 100 14.93 13.14 11.61
CA ARG A 100 16.32 13.30 11.21
C ARG A 100 16.79 12.14 10.35
N GLN A 101 17.75 12.43 9.48
CA GLN A 101 18.47 11.41 8.75
C GLN A 101 19.31 10.57 9.72
N ASP A 102 19.18 9.25 9.63
CA ASP A 102 20.06 8.32 10.37
C ASP A 102 21.48 8.42 9.82
N THR A 103 22.46 8.53 10.73
CA THR A 103 23.87 8.69 10.38
C THR A 103 24.54 7.38 9.95
N LYS A 104 23.99 6.23 10.34
CA LYS A 104 24.52 4.89 10.04
C LYS A 104 23.81 4.26 8.85
N ASN A 105 22.50 4.38 8.78
CA ASN A 105 21.69 3.83 7.69
C ASN A 105 21.00 4.95 6.89
N ARG A 106 21.51 5.22 5.69
CA ARG A 106 21.01 6.28 4.81
C ARG A 106 19.54 6.13 4.39
N GLN A 107 18.95 4.96 4.56
CA GLN A 107 17.55 4.69 4.24
C GLN A 107 16.62 4.86 5.46
N ASN A 108 17.21 5.05 6.65
CA ASN A 108 16.47 5.16 7.89
C ASN A 108 16.35 6.61 8.35
N SER A 109 15.41 6.87 9.26
CA SER A 109 15.20 8.15 9.91
C SER A 109 14.98 7.95 11.41
N ILE A 110 15.35 8.95 12.21
CA ILE A 110 15.29 8.95 13.66
C ILE A 110 14.35 10.08 14.11
N ASP A 111 13.36 9.76 14.95
CA ASP A 111 12.41 10.74 15.47
C ASP A 111 12.98 11.39 16.75
N ASP A 112 13.93 12.31 16.54
CA ASP A 112 14.65 13.03 17.59
C ASP A 112 14.71 14.55 17.35
N ILE A 113 13.90 15.08 16.41
CA ILE A 113 13.77 16.53 16.21
C ILE A 113 12.99 17.11 17.37
N GLY A 114 13.55 18.15 18.04
CA GLY A 114 12.87 18.84 19.12
C GLY A 114 11.53 19.45 18.68
N GLU A 115 10.52 19.40 19.53
CA GLU A 115 9.13 19.77 19.21
C GLU A 115 9.02 21.20 18.61
N TYR A 116 9.69 22.19 19.19
CA TYR A 116 9.68 23.56 18.68
C TYR A 116 10.30 23.68 17.30
N GLU A 117 11.44 23.00 17.06
CA GLU A 117 12.09 22.95 15.74
C GLU A 117 11.17 22.30 14.73
N LYS A 118 10.56 21.17 15.10
CA LYS A 118 9.62 20.41 14.27
C LYS A 118 8.41 21.25 13.85
N LEU A 119 7.76 21.93 14.82
CA LEU A 119 6.62 22.82 14.57
C LEU A 119 6.98 23.98 13.63
N GLY A 120 8.14 24.62 13.86
CA GLY A 120 8.60 25.73 13.01
C GLY A 120 8.86 25.28 11.54
N LEU A 121 9.45 24.12 11.35
CA LEU A 121 9.68 23.54 10.02
C LEU A 121 8.37 23.11 9.35
N GLN A 122 7.46 22.49 10.10
CA GLN A 122 6.15 22.07 9.61
C GLN A 122 5.29 23.26 9.17
N SER A 123 5.33 24.39 9.90
CA SER A 123 4.63 25.63 9.51
C SER A 123 5.11 26.14 8.14
N LYS A 124 6.43 26.17 7.91
CA LYS A 124 7.00 26.58 6.62
C LYS A 124 6.59 25.65 5.48
N ILE A 125 6.58 24.35 5.73
CA ILE A 125 6.13 23.35 4.73
C ILE A 125 4.65 23.55 4.42
N GLN A 126 3.82 23.78 5.44
CA GLN A 126 2.38 24.02 5.25
C GLN A 126 2.11 25.26 4.41
N GLU A 127 2.82 26.36 4.67
CA GLU A 127 2.73 27.59 3.86
C GLU A 127 3.11 27.34 2.39
N HIS A 128 4.22 26.61 2.17
CA HIS A 128 4.66 26.22 0.84
C HIS A 128 3.61 25.35 0.12
N PHE A 129 3.04 24.35 0.81
CA PHE A 129 2.01 23.49 0.22
C PHE A 129 0.72 24.26 -0.10
N ALA A 130 0.31 25.16 0.80
CA ALA A 130 -0.85 26.03 0.54
C ALA A 130 -0.62 26.96 -0.67
N HIS A 131 0.59 27.52 -0.82
CA HIS A 131 0.96 28.30 -1.99
C HIS A 131 0.92 27.45 -3.26
N SER A 132 1.49 26.26 -3.23
CA SER A 132 1.48 25.30 -4.35
C SER A 132 0.06 24.96 -4.83
N MET A 133 -0.86 24.71 -3.90
CA MET A 133 -2.26 24.43 -4.22
C MET A 133 -2.98 25.65 -4.82
N ARG A 134 -2.71 26.86 -4.31
CA ARG A 134 -3.26 28.09 -4.91
C ARG A 134 -2.78 28.29 -6.33
N LEU A 135 -1.46 28.15 -6.56
CA LEU A 135 -0.88 28.24 -7.89
C LEU A 135 -1.45 27.19 -8.85
N TYR A 136 -1.64 25.96 -8.38
CA TYR A 136 -2.26 24.91 -9.18
C TYR A 136 -3.68 25.30 -9.63
N LYS A 137 -4.52 25.80 -8.71
CA LYS A 137 -5.86 26.26 -9.02
C LYS A 137 -5.85 27.45 -9.98
N GLU A 138 -4.99 28.44 -9.75
CA GLU A 138 -4.82 29.59 -10.63
C GLU A 138 -4.46 29.18 -12.07
N LEU A 139 -3.54 28.21 -12.23
CA LEU A 139 -3.20 27.67 -13.55
C LEU A 139 -4.41 27.02 -14.24
N LEU A 140 -5.21 26.27 -13.51
CA LEU A 140 -6.44 25.67 -14.05
C LEU A 140 -7.48 26.73 -14.45
N ASP A 141 -7.64 27.78 -13.65
CA ASP A 141 -8.56 28.90 -13.91
C ASP A 141 -8.15 29.68 -15.17
N HIS A 142 -6.85 29.73 -15.47
CA HIS A 142 -6.30 30.28 -16.72
C HIS A 142 -6.34 29.30 -17.90
N GLY A 143 -6.98 28.13 -17.74
CA GLY A 143 -7.12 27.13 -18.80
C GLY A 143 -5.89 26.30 -19.08
N VAL A 144 -4.86 26.32 -18.20
CA VAL A 144 -3.69 25.46 -18.32
C VAL A 144 -4.12 24.00 -18.14
N ALA A 145 -3.68 23.13 -19.07
CA ALA A 145 -4.01 21.71 -19.02
C ALA A 145 -3.52 21.08 -17.70
N LYS A 146 -4.36 20.21 -17.10
CA LYS A 146 -4.04 19.50 -15.84
C LYS A 146 -2.70 18.79 -15.87
N GLU A 147 -2.31 18.23 -17.03
CA GLU A 147 -1.04 17.55 -17.22
C GLU A 147 0.19 18.47 -17.09
N CYS A 148 0.00 19.78 -17.29
CA CYS A 148 1.01 20.80 -17.08
C CYS A 148 0.90 21.41 -15.68
N ALA A 149 -0.30 21.78 -15.23
CA ALA A 149 -0.53 22.41 -13.94
C ALA A 149 -0.06 21.53 -12.77
N ARG A 150 -0.21 20.21 -12.85
CA ARG A 150 0.20 19.26 -11.79
C ARG A 150 1.69 19.32 -11.41
N PHE A 151 2.55 19.89 -12.25
CA PHE A 151 4.00 19.97 -11.95
C PHE A 151 4.37 20.95 -10.83
N VAL A 152 3.44 21.83 -10.44
CA VAL A 152 3.66 22.70 -9.27
C VAL A 152 3.30 22.01 -7.95
N LEU A 153 2.68 20.82 -7.99
CA LEU A 153 2.25 20.08 -6.81
C LEU A 153 3.43 19.30 -6.19
N PRO A 154 3.58 19.33 -4.85
CA PRO A 154 4.64 18.60 -4.18
C PRO A 154 4.40 17.08 -4.17
N LEU A 155 5.44 16.29 -3.89
CA LEU A 155 5.36 14.83 -3.74
C LEU A 155 4.43 14.40 -2.62
N ALA A 156 4.17 15.27 -1.64
CA ALA A 156 3.22 15.01 -0.56
C ALA A 156 1.75 15.08 -1.00
N THR A 157 1.46 15.48 -2.24
CA THR A 157 0.08 15.55 -2.78
C THR A 157 -0.63 14.21 -2.65
N PRO A 158 -1.85 14.18 -2.09
CA PRO A 158 -2.64 12.96 -1.93
C PRO A 158 -2.87 12.25 -3.28
N THR A 159 -2.89 10.93 -3.21
CA THR A 159 -3.27 10.05 -4.32
C THR A 159 -3.99 8.82 -3.80
N ARG A 160 -4.69 8.13 -4.69
CA ARG A 160 -5.40 6.88 -4.43
C ARG A 160 -4.93 5.83 -5.43
N ILE A 161 -4.62 4.64 -4.93
CA ILE A 161 -4.18 3.51 -5.72
C ILE A 161 -5.11 2.33 -5.46
N TYR A 162 -5.51 1.64 -6.52
CA TYR A 162 -6.02 0.27 -6.43
C TYR A 162 -4.87 -0.68 -6.75
N MET A 163 -4.61 -1.62 -5.84
CA MET A 163 -3.50 -2.56 -5.92
C MET A 163 -4.05 -3.97 -5.86
N THR A 164 -3.84 -4.76 -6.92
CA THR A 164 -4.35 -6.12 -7.06
C THR A 164 -3.20 -7.10 -7.22
N GLY A 165 -3.24 -8.18 -6.43
CA GLY A 165 -2.24 -9.24 -6.51
C GLY A 165 -2.71 -10.55 -5.94
N SER A 166 -1.95 -11.63 -6.21
CA SER A 166 -2.18 -12.95 -5.63
C SER A 166 -1.93 -12.94 -4.12
N CYS A 167 -2.49 -13.93 -3.41
CA CYS A 167 -2.21 -14.14 -1.99
C CYS A 167 -0.69 -14.20 -1.73
N ARG A 168 0.08 -14.90 -2.59
CA ARG A 168 1.55 -14.96 -2.52
C ARG A 168 2.19 -13.57 -2.65
N SER A 169 1.74 -12.76 -3.60
CA SER A 169 2.26 -11.41 -3.81
C SER A 169 2.05 -10.56 -2.57
N TRP A 170 0.86 -10.62 -1.96
CA TRP A 170 0.54 -9.91 -0.72
C TRP A 170 1.42 -10.36 0.45
N ILE A 171 1.64 -11.67 0.63
CA ILE A 171 2.55 -12.21 1.67
C ILE A 171 3.95 -11.61 1.49
N HIS A 172 4.48 -11.64 0.28
CA HIS A 172 5.81 -11.09 -0.01
C HIS A 172 5.88 -9.58 0.26
N TYR A 173 4.90 -8.81 -0.24
CA TYR A 173 4.83 -7.36 -0.05
C TYR A 173 4.79 -6.98 1.43
N ILE A 174 3.89 -7.60 2.19
CA ILE A 174 3.69 -7.31 3.60
C ILE A 174 4.97 -7.63 4.38
N ASN A 175 5.57 -8.81 4.19
CA ASN A 175 6.80 -9.19 4.86
C ASN A 175 7.96 -8.23 4.55
N LEU A 176 8.10 -7.84 3.28
CA LEU A 176 9.16 -6.94 2.84
C LEU A 176 8.99 -5.52 3.39
N ARG A 177 7.74 -4.99 3.39
CA ARG A 177 7.48 -3.58 3.70
C ARG A 177 7.10 -3.31 5.14
N SER A 178 6.75 -4.32 5.93
CA SER A 178 6.61 -4.19 7.39
C SER A 178 7.94 -4.37 8.16
N ALA A 179 9.04 -4.68 7.45
CA ALA A 179 10.35 -4.87 8.06
C ALA A 179 11.10 -3.55 8.28
N ASN A 180 12.05 -3.57 9.24
CA ASN A 180 12.96 -2.45 9.51
C ASN A 180 13.71 -2.00 8.24
N GLY A 181 13.90 -0.68 8.09
CA GLY A 181 14.54 -0.07 6.92
C GLY A 181 13.55 0.33 5.82
N THR A 182 12.27 0.01 5.97
CA THR A 182 11.21 0.60 5.15
C THR A 182 10.89 2.01 5.66
N GLN A 183 10.66 2.96 4.76
CA GLN A 183 10.16 4.29 5.13
C GLN A 183 8.87 4.15 5.96
N LYS A 184 8.77 4.88 7.07
CA LYS A 184 7.69 4.73 8.06
C LYS A 184 6.29 4.76 7.43
N GLU A 185 6.02 5.74 6.56
CA GLU A 185 4.72 5.89 5.91
C GLU A 185 4.37 4.69 5.00
N HIS A 186 5.35 4.08 4.35
CA HIS A 186 5.15 2.87 3.57
C HIS A 186 4.96 1.64 4.47
N MET A 187 5.69 1.57 5.58
CA MET A 187 5.53 0.51 6.58
C MET A 187 4.14 0.56 7.21
N ASP A 188 3.63 1.75 7.56
CA ASP A 188 2.28 1.93 8.11
C ASP A 188 1.20 1.41 7.13
N ILE A 189 1.36 1.66 5.83
CA ILE A 189 0.48 1.09 4.78
C ILE A 189 0.60 -0.44 4.74
N ALA A 190 1.80 -1.00 4.75
CA ALA A 190 2.00 -2.44 4.72
C ALA A 190 1.38 -3.13 5.94
N LEU A 191 1.48 -2.52 7.13
CA LEU A 191 0.82 -3.00 8.34
C LEU A 191 -0.71 -2.91 8.24
N ALA A 192 -1.25 -1.84 7.66
CA ALA A 192 -2.68 -1.73 7.41
C ALA A 192 -3.17 -2.79 6.39
N CYS A 193 -2.39 -3.07 5.35
CA CYS A 193 -2.66 -4.18 4.41
C CYS A 193 -2.62 -5.54 5.13
N LYS A 194 -1.67 -5.74 6.07
CA LYS A 194 -1.60 -6.95 6.90
C LYS A 194 -2.87 -7.18 7.69
N GLU A 195 -3.43 -6.15 8.30
CA GLU A 195 -4.68 -6.27 9.07
C GLU A 195 -5.89 -6.62 8.19
N VAL A 196 -5.95 -6.11 6.96
CA VAL A 196 -6.98 -6.55 5.99
C VAL A 196 -6.73 -7.99 5.58
N PHE A 197 -5.49 -8.36 5.26
CA PHE A 197 -5.10 -9.71 4.86
C PHE A 197 -5.46 -10.75 5.93
N LYS A 198 -5.16 -10.49 7.21
CA LYS A 198 -5.49 -11.39 8.33
C LYS A 198 -6.98 -11.72 8.41
N LYS A 199 -7.84 -10.74 8.09
CA LYS A 199 -9.31 -10.94 8.08
C LYS A 199 -9.77 -11.77 6.88
N GLN A 200 -9.07 -11.69 5.75
CA GLN A 200 -9.47 -12.34 4.50
C GLN A 200 -8.82 -13.71 4.30
N PHE A 201 -7.64 -13.93 4.87
CA PHE A 201 -6.87 -15.17 4.79
C PHE A 201 -6.43 -15.61 6.22
N PRO A 202 -7.38 -15.91 7.11
CA PRO A 202 -7.08 -16.16 8.53
C PRO A 202 -6.19 -17.39 8.74
N THR A 203 -6.39 -18.49 7.99
CA THR A 203 -5.57 -19.70 8.09
C THR A 203 -4.15 -19.47 7.58
N VAL A 204 -4.02 -18.72 6.48
CA VAL A 204 -2.71 -18.35 5.91
C VAL A 204 -1.96 -17.43 6.88
N ALA A 205 -2.63 -16.43 7.44
CA ALA A 205 -2.03 -15.50 8.39
C ALA A 205 -1.57 -16.20 9.68
N GLU A 206 -2.36 -17.13 10.20
CA GLU A 206 -2.00 -17.99 11.34
C GLU A 206 -0.75 -18.82 11.03
N ALA A 207 -0.72 -19.47 9.86
CA ALA A 207 0.40 -20.32 9.45
C ALA A 207 1.71 -19.52 9.22
N LEU A 208 1.60 -18.22 8.92
CA LEU A 208 2.72 -17.27 8.82
C LEU A 208 3.12 -16.69 10.18
N GLU A 209 2.46 -17.08 11.27
CA GLU A 209 2.65 -16.53 12.62
C GLU A 209 2.43 -15.01 12.69
N TRP A 210 1.57 -14.48 11.86
CA TRP A 210 1.23 -13.06 11.87
C TRP A 210 0.27 -12.76 13.03
N LYS A 211 0.84 -12.24 14.09
CA LYS A 211 0.10 -11.77 15.27
C LYS A 211 -0.68 -10.49 14.98
#